data_59483ec2a7f23f6c16af2d09cb6e8759
#
_entry.id   59483ec2a7f23f6c16af2d09cb6e8759
#
_cell.length_a   1.000
_cell.length_b   1.000
_cell.length_c   1.000
_cell.angle_alpha   90.00
_cell.angle_beta   90.00
_cell.angle_gamma   90.00
#
_symmetry.space_group_name_H-M   'P 1'
#
loop_
_entity.id
_entity.type
_entity.pdbx_description
1 polymer ?
#
loop_
_entity_poly.entity_id
_entity_poly.type
_entity_poly.pdbx_seq_one_letter_code
_entity_poly.pdbx_strand_id
1 'polypeptide(L)'
;MQREKNIIDIRQMLVYEDEHLLGVNKPEGLLTIKDDKGGLNLYHELYNYVLSKHNKQRLFVVHRLDKDTSGLLIFAKDARTKTLLQECFEEQIVTRKYEAVTKSGSLEVHEKKKIVINLNEDKNHIVRVVDSNHGKRCETNIECLAKKNGHSYLDISLVTGRRHQIRLSLKEIGMPIVGDKKYDGPKGNRMKLNAYYLEFPSTIGLKKYKFSIEKIFDGEFFKKETTKDKNDDLLSLV
;
A
#
# COMPACT_ATOMS: atom_id res chain seq x y z
N MET A 1 -17.29 -27.30 -16.82
CA MET A 1 -17.19 -25.87 -16.47
C MET A 1 -15.72 -25.50 -16.48
N GLN A 2 -15.23 -24.90 -17.55
CA GLN A 2 -13.88 -24.33 -17.61
C GLN A 2 -13.85 -23.11 -16.66
N ARG A 3 -12.98 -23.16 -15.63
CA ARG A 3 -12.65 -21.97 -14.85
C ARG A 3 -11.93 -21.02 -15.81
N GLU A 4 -12.56 -19.90 -16.15
CA GLU A 4 -11.87 -18.77 -16.74
C GLU A 4 -10.63 -18.50 -15.88
N LYS A 5 -9.45 -18.75 -16.43
CA LYS A 5 -8.21 -18.29 -15.81
C LYS A 5 -8.28 -16.78 -15.85
N ASN A 6 -8.55 -16.13 -14.72
CA ASN A 6 -8.29 -14.70 -14.58
C ASN A 6 -6.82 -14.47 -14.89
N ILE A 7 -6.53 -14.16 -16.15
CA ILE A 7 -5.18 -13.82 -16.61
C ILE A 7 -4.87 -12.45 -16.04
N ILE A 8 -3.92 -12.41 -15.13
CA ILE A 8 -3.41 -11.13 -14.61
C ILE A 8 -2.52 -10.54 -15.71
N ASP A 9 -2.92 -9.40 -16.26
CA ASP A 9 -2.04 -8.64 -17.16
C ASP A 9 -1.00 -7.87 -16.37
N ILE A 10 0.16 -8.48 -16.20
CA ILE A 10 1.30 -7.89 -15.47
C ILE A 10 1.73 -6.55 -16.06
N ARG A 11 1.61 -6.34 -17.38
CA ARG A 11 2.05 -5.11 -18.04
C ARG A 11 1.28 -3.89 -17.58
N GLN A 12 -0.01 -4.05 -17.26
CA GLN A 12 -0.84 -2.98 -16.71
C GLN A 12 -0.50 -2.62 -15.26
N MET A 13 0.17 -3.52 -14.55
CA MET A 13 0.58 -3.32 -13.16
C MET A 13 1.98 -2.73 -13.04
N LEU A 14 2.80 -2.79 -14.11
CA LEU A 14 4.19 -2.31 -14.07
C LEU A 14 4.24 -0.81 -13.84
N VAL A 15 4.97 -0.40 -12.80
CA VAL A 15 5.26 1.00 -12.45
C VAL A 15 6.71 1.33 -12.78
N TYR A 16 7.60 0.36 -12.59
CA TYR A 16 9.03 0.53 -12.78
C TYR A 16 9.71 -0.80 -13.06
N GLU A 17 10.70 -0.80 -13.94
CA GLU A 17 11.60 -1.93 -14.15
C GLU A 17 12.98 -1.43 -14.57
N ASP A 18 14.03 -1.88 -13.86
CA ASP A 18 15.42 -1.76 -14.28
C ASP A 18 16.14 -3.12 -14.13
N GLU A 19 17.48 -3.12 -14.19
CA GLU A 19 18.30 -4.31 -14.04
C GLU A 19 18.12 -4.97 -12.65
N HIS A 20 17.89 -4.17 -11.62
CA HIS A 20 17.91 -4.58 -10.22
C HIS A 20 16.52 -4.69 -9.57
N LEU A 21 15.54 -3.94 -10.05
CA LEU A 21 14.23 -3.78 -9.43
C LEU A 21 13.08 -3.98 -10.39
N LEU A 22 11.99 -4.45 -9.84
CA LEU A 22 10.68 -4.51 -10.48
C LEU A 22 9.63 -3.90 -9.52
N GLY A 23 9.00 -2.82 -9.94
CA GLY A 23 7.94 -2.13 -9.19
C GLY A 23 6.58 -2.32 -9.84
N VAL A 24 5.57 -2.62 -9.04
CA VAL A 24 4.21 -2.85 -9.52
C VAL A 24 3.16 -2.14 -8.66
N ASN A 25 2.05 -1.80 -9.26
CA ASN A 25 0.82 -1.40 -8.58
C ASN A 25 -0.08 -2.64 -8.40
N LYS A 26 -0.04 -3.24 -7.22
CA LYS A 26 -0.82 -4.43 -6.90
C LYS A 26 -2.31 -4.08 -6.79
N PRO A 27 -3.24 -4.75 -7.49
CA PRO A 27 -4.66 -4.58 -7.23
C PRO A 27 -5.05 -5.18 -5.88
N GLU A 28 -6.20 -4.76 -5.35
CA GLU A 28 -6.82 -5.44 -4.21
C GLU A 28 -7.23 -6.87 -4.55
N GLY A 29 -7.44 -7.69 -3.53
CA GLY A 29 -7.90 -9.06 -3.70
C GLY A 29 -6.84 -10.04 -4.18
N LEU A 30 -5.65 -9.56 -4.57
CA LEU A 30 -4.53 -10.39 -5.02
C LEU A 30 -3.51 -10.61 -3.89
N LEU A 31 -3.16 -11.86 -3.63
CA LEU A 31 -2.09 -12.19 -2.70
C LEU A 31 -0.73 -11.75 -3.24
N THR A 32 0.14 -11.22 -2.38
CA THR A 32 1.54 -10.92 -2.75
C THR A 32 2.34 -12.19 -3.01
N ILE A 33 2.23 -13.15 -2.10
CA ILE A 33 2.84 -14.48 -2.16
C ILE A 33 1.78 -15.54 -1.87
N LYS A 34 2.05 -16.80 -2.24
CA LYS A 34 1.17 -17.94 -1.94
C LYS A 34 0.94 -18.05 -0.43
N ASP A 35 -0.31 -18.30 -0.04
CA ASP A 35 -0.67 -18.75 1.31
C ASP A 35 -0.83 -20.28 1.36
N ASP A 36 -1.16 -20.82 2.55
CA ASP A 36 -1.31 -22.25 2.76
C ASP A 36 -2.45 -22.89 1.94
N LYS A 37 -3.41 -22.08 1.50
CA LYS A 37 -4.55 -22.52 0.67
C LYS A 37 -4.20 -22.57 -0.80
N GLY A 38 -3.05 -22.04 -1.18
CA GLY A 38 -2.62 -21.91 -2.58
C GLY A 38 -3.40 -20.84 -3.34
N GLY A 39 -3.28 -20.88 -4.67
CA GLY A 39 -4.01 -19.97 -5.56
C GLY A 39 -3.11 -18.93 -6.24
N LEU A 40 -3.77 -18.09 -7.03
CA LEU A 40 -3.13 -17.05 -7.82
C LEU A 40 -2.48 -16.03 -6.88
N ASN A 41 -1.20 -15.75 -7.12
CA ASN A 41 -0.47 -14.74 -6.36
C ASN A 41 0.45 -13.94 -7.27
N LEU A 42 0.67 -12.70 -6.91
CA LEU A 42 1.42 -11.73 -7.71
C LEU A 42 2.86 -12.19 -7.96
N TYR A 43 3.53 -12.73 -6.93
CA TYR A 43 4.92 -13.18 -7.06
C TYR A 43 5.10 -14.24 -8.16
N HIS A 44 4.21 -15.21 -8.23
CA HIS A 44 4.28 -16.27 -9.24
C HIS A 44 4.13 -15.71 -10.66
N GLU A 45 3.16 -14.81 -10.86
CA GLU A 45 2.93 -14.18 -12.16
C GLU A 45 4.10 -13.28 -12.60
N LEU A 46 4.66 -12.50 -11.66
CA LEU A 46 5.84 -11.69 -11.92
C LEU A 46 7.09 -12.53 -12.18
N TYR A 47 7.24 -13.65 -11.47
CA TYR A 47 8.34 -14.58 -11.71
C TYR A 47 8.29 -15.16 -13.13
N ASN A 48 7.12 -15.58 -13.60
CA ASN A 48 6.92 -16.06 -14.96
C ASN A 48 7.20 -14.94 -15.99
N TYR A 49 6.76 -13.71 -15.72
CA TYR A 49 7.06 -12.54 -16.55
C TYR A 49 8.57 -12.30 -16.68
N VAL A 50 9.29 -12.31 -15.58
CA VAL A 50 10.75 -12.11 -15.58
C VAL A 50 11.47 -13.25 -16.32
N LEU A 51 11.07 -14.50 -16.09
CA LEU A 51 11.64 -15.66 -16.81
C LEU A 51 11.38 -15.60 -18.32
N SER A 52 10.22 -15.10 -18.75
CA SER A 52 9.92 -14.97 -20.19
C SER A 52 10.81 -13.95 -20.90
N LYS A 53 11.33 -12.97 -20.16
CA LYS A 53 12.26 -11.97 -20.70
C LYS A 53 13.73 -12.40 -20.58
N HIS A 54 14.09 -13.06 -19.49
CA HIS A 54 15.48 -13.35 -19.13
C HIS A 54 15.58 -14.72 -18.44
N ASN A 55 15.94 -15.77 -19.18
CA ASN A 55 15.97 -17.18 -18.73
C ASN A 55 16.75 -17.49 -17.43
N LYS A 56 17.56 -16.60 -16.91
CA LYS A 56 18.38 -16.83 -15.71
C LYS A 56 18.11 -15.82 -14.58
N GLN A 57 17.22 -14.86 -14.79
CA GLN A 57 16.96 -13.83 -13.81
C GLN A 57 16.06 -14.37 -12.69
N ARG A 58 16.38 -14.03 -11.44
CA ARG A 58 15.59 -14.39 -10.25
C ARG A 58 14.69 -13.22 -9.86
N LEU A 59 13.68 -13.50 -9.06
CA LEU A 59 12.84 -12.49 -8.44
C LEU A 59 12.78 -12.76 -6.94
N PHE A 60 12.90 -11.70 -6.13
CA PHE A 60 12.94 -11.82 -4.68
C PHE A 60 11.90 -10.89 -4.06
N VAL A 61 11.16 -11.41 -3.10
CA VAL A 61 10.25 -10.62 -2.26
C VAL A 61 11.06 -9.83 -1.24
N VAL A 62 10.85 -8.52 -1.20
CA VAL A 62 11.50 -7.61 -0.24
C VAL A 62 10.52 -7.22 0.87
N HIS A 63 9.30 -6.90 0.49
CA HIS A 63 8.20 -6.60 1.40
C HIS A 63 6.86 -7.11 0.84
N ARG A 64 5.80 -6.92 1.58
CA ARG A 64 4.47 -7.41 1.18
C ARG A 64 3.36 -6.44 1.55
N LEU A 65 2.27 -6.50 0.80
CA LEU A 65 0.97 -5.91 1.14
C LEU A 65 -0.02 -7.04 1.47
N ASP A 66 -1.02 -6.73 2.30
CA ASP A 66 -2.14 -7.64 2.55
C ASP A 66 -2.91 -7.91 1.26
N LYS A 67 -3.66 -9.00 1.22
CA LYS A 67 -4.48 -9.39 0.06
C LYS A 67 -5.36 -8.23 -0.43
N ASP A 68 -6.07 -7.59 0.48
CA ASP A 68 -7.07 -6.56 0.18
C ASP A 68 -6.48 -5.13 0.13
N THR A 69 -5.21 -4.94 0.47
CA THR A 69 -4.49 -3.67 0.29
C THR A 69 -3.98 -3.57 -1.14
N SER A 70 -4.26 -2.46 -1.81
CA SER A 70 -3.70 -2.15 -3.14
C SER A 70 -2.45 -1.29 -3.04
N GLY A 71 -1.74 -1.11 -4.16
CA GLY A 71 -0.67 -0.14 -4.28
C GLY A 71 0.72 -0.70 -4.54
N LEU A 72 1.71 0.14 -4.32
CA LEU A 72 3.11 -0.09 -4.67
C LEU A 72 3.73 -1.29 -3.94
N LEU A 73 4.31 -2.17 -4.73
CA LEU A 73 5.17 -3.26 -4.30
C LEU A 73 6.45 -3.29 -5.13
N ILE A 74 7.59 -3.50 -4.46
CA ILE A 74 8.90 -3.62 -5.08
C ILE A 74 9.45 -5.02 -4.86
N PHE A 75 10.03 -5.58 -5.91
CA PHE A 75 10.73 -6.84 -5.91
C PHE A 75 12.17 -6.61 -6.36
N ALA A 76 13.13 -7.34 -5.80
CA ALA A 76 14.50 -7.32 -6.26
C ALA A 76 14.70 -8.39 -7.34
N LYS A 77 15.56 -8.11 -8.33
CA LYS A 77 15.89 -9.02 -9.42
C LYS A 77 17.22 -9.75 -9.19
N ASP A 78 17.96 -9.37 -8.15
CA ASP A 78 19.20 -10.02 -7.72
C ASP A 78 19.29 -10.10 -6.17
N ALA A 79 20.15 -11.00 -5.68
CA ALA A 79 20.28 -11.27 -4.25
C ALA A 79 20.92 -10.10 -3.49
N ARG A 80 21.86 -9.35 -4.11
CA ARG A 80 22.53 -8.21 -3.49
C ARG A 80 21.51 -7.09 -3.24
N THR A 81 20.74 -6.73 -4.25
CA THR A 81 19.68 -5.71 -4.14
C THR A 81 18.63 -6.11 -3.13
N LYS A 82 18.21 -7.40 -3.10
CA LYS A 82 17.31 -7.92 -2.05
C LYS A 82 17.84 -7.62 -0.66
N THR A 83 19.11 -7.95 -0.38
CA THR A 83 19.71 -7.75 0.93
C THR A 83 19.74 -6.28 1.32
N LEU A 84 20.23 -5.40 0.44
CA LEU A 84 20.28 -3.96 0.69
C LEU A 84 18.90 -3.35 0.98
N LEU A 85 17.86 -3.76 0.23
CA LEU A 85 16.51 -3.29 0.47
C LEU A 85 15.93 -3.82 1.79
N GLN A 86 16.22 -5.07 2.16
CA GLN A 86 15.78 -5.63 3.44
C GLN A 86 16.43 -4.92 4.62
N GLU A 87 17.73 -4.62 4.55
CA GLU A 87 18.44 -3.80 5.54
C GLU A 87 17.76 -2.43 5.72
N CYS A 88 17.39 -1.74 4.63
CA CYS A 88 16.65 -0.48 4.73
C CYS A 88 15.31 -0.63 5.48
N PHE A 89 14.60 -1.76 5.31
CA PHE A 89 13.37 -2.02 6.07
C PHE A 89 13.63 -2.34 7.53
N GLU A 90 14.69 -3.09 7.85
CA GLU A 90 15.09 -3.46 9.21
C GLU A 90 15.54 -2.23 10.00
N GLU A 91 16.31 -1.34 9.36
CA GLU A 91 16.75 -0.06 9.92
C GLU A 91 15.63 1.01 9.96
N GLN A 92 14.45 0.71 9.42
CA GLN A 92 13.27 1.59 9.38
C GLN A 92 13.51 2.92 8.66
N ILE A 93 14.44 2.98 7.70
CA ILE A 93 14.78 4.17 6.92
C ILE A 93 13.98 4.31 5.61
N VAL A 94 13.12 3.34 5.31
CA VAL A 94 12.23 3.36 4.14
C VAL A 94 11.02 4.24 4.42
N THR A 95 10.82 5.28 3.61
CA THR A 95 9.57 6.07 3.68
C THR A 95 8.45 5.33 2.96
N ARG A 96 7.36 5.06 3.68
CA ARG A 96 6.16 4.37 3.17
C ARG A 96 4.94 5.21 3.48
N LYS A 97 4.19 5.60 2.42
CA LYS A 97 2.94 6.32 2.62
C LYS A 97 1.77 5.58 2.01
N TYR A 98 0.67 5.68 2.72
CA TYR A 98 -0.61 5.10 2.35
C TYR A 98 -1.68 6.17 2.38
N GLU A 99 -2.73 5.96 1.62
CA GLU A 99 -4.00 6.67 1.79
C GLU A 99 -5.06 5.70 2.29
N ALA A 100 -5.99 6.19 3.08
CA ALA A 100 -7.13 5.40 3.52
C ALA A 100 -8.40 6.25 3.64
N VAL A 101 -9.55 5.60 3.43
CA VAL A 101 -10.85 6.14 3.83
C VAL A 101 -11.35 5.34 5.01
N THR A 102 -11.72 6.05 6.08
CA THR A 102 -12.15 5.45 7.35
C THR A 102 -13.53 5.96 7.76
N LYS A 103 -14.16 5.31 8.74
CA LYS A 103 -15.22 5.93 9.52
C LYS A 103 -14.66 7.23 10.12
N SER A 104 -15.43 8.31 10.11
CA SER A 104 -15.04 9.54 10.79
C SER A 104 -14.91 9.33 12.30
N GLY A 105 -13.85 9.89 12.87
CA GLY A 105 -13.59 9.91 14.29
C GLY A 105 -13.42 11.35 14.81
N SER A 106 -12.77 11.49 15.95
CA SER A 106 -12.52 12.79 16.62
C SER A 106 -11.44 13.66 15.97
N LEU A 107 -10.63 13.09 15.05
CA LEU A 107 -9.54 13.82 14.40
C LEU A 107 -10.12 14.94 13.52
N GLU A 108 -9.65 16.18 13.67
CA GLU A 108 -10.05 17.29 12.81
C GLU A 108 -9.27 17.30 11.48
N VAL A 109 -9.77 18.04 10.49
CA VAL A 109 -9.06 18.21 9.21
C VAL A 109 -7.73 18.91 9.45
N HIS A 110 -6.67 18.40 8.82
CA HIS A 110 -5.25 18.76 9.01
C HIS A 110 -4.65 18.41 10.38
N GLU A 111 -5.40 17.78 11.26
CA GLU A 111 -4.85 17.24 12.50
C GLU A 111 -3.98 16.02 12.21
N LYS A 112 -2.82 15.98 12.89
CA LYS A 112 -1.86 14.87 12.83
C LYS A 112 -1.88 14.10 14.14
N LYS A 113 -1.80 12.79 14.03
CA LYS A 113 -1.76 11.91 15.20
C LYS A 113 -0.75 10.80 15.03
N LYS A 114 0.03 10.57 16.08
CA LYS A 114 0.88 9.40 16.22
C LYS A 114 0.10 8.33 16.98
N ILE A 115 0.01 7.14 16.41
CA ILE A 115 -0.63 5.98 17.02
C ILE A 115 0.47 4.97 17.35
N VAL A 116 0.56 4.59 18.62
CA VAL A 116 1.49 3.57 19.11
C VAL A 116 0.67 2.45 19.72
N ILE A 117 0.83 1.24 19.20
CA ILE A 117 0.19 0.02 19.70
C ILE A 117 1.21 -1.11 19.72
N ASN A 118 0.91 -2.16 20.47
CA ASN A 118 1.67 -3.40 20.40
C ASN A 118 0.83 -4.48 19.72
N LEU A 119 1.45 -5.18 18.78
CA LEU A 119 0.81 -6.24 18.02
C LEU A 119 1.45 -7.59 18.33
N ASN A 120 0.62 -8.59 18.56
CA ASN A 120 1.02 -9.99 18.61
C ASN A 120 0.33 -10.77 17.51
N GLU A 121 1.09 -11.60 16.80
CA GLU A 121 0.60 -12.57 15.80
C GLU A 121 0.74 -13.97 16.43
N ASP A 122 -0.38 -14.68 16.57
CA ASP A 122 -0.38 -16.04 17.07
C ASP A 122 0.01 -17.07 15.97
N LYS A 123 0.18 -18.32 16.38
CA LYS A 123 0.52 -19.43 15.48
C LYS A 123 -0.50 -19.69 14.35
N ASN A 124 -1.71 -19.17 14.50
CA ASN A 124 -2.77 -19.24 13.48
C ASN A 124 -2.81 -17.99 12.58
N HIS A 125 -1.76 -17.16 12.64
CA HIS A 125 -1.67 -15.89 11.90
C HIS A 125 -2.77 -14.88 12.24
N ILE A 126 -3.35 -14.94 13.44
CA ILE A 126 -4.29 -13.94 13.93
C ILE A 126 -3.50 -12.85 14.63
N VAL A 127 -3.67 -11.61 14.13
CA VAL A 127 -3.03 -10.43 14.70
C VAL A 127 -4.00 -9.73 15.63
N ARG A 128 -3.54 -9.38 16.84
CA ARG A 128 -4.31 -8.66 17.86
C ARG A 128 -3.47 -7.57 18.48
N VAL A 129 -4.14 -6.53 18.95
CA VAL A 129 -3.54 -5.53 19.83
C VAL A 129 -3.40 -6.17 21.23
N VAL A 130 -2.27 -5.94 21.84
CA VAL A 130 -1.93 -6.43 23.18
C VAL A 130 -1.37 -5.28 24.00
N ASP A 131 -1.24 -5.47 25.31
CA ASP A 131 -0.65 -4.48 26.21
C ASP A 131 0.84 -4.21 25.94
N SER A 132 1.40 -3.19 26.59
CA SER A 132 2.78 -2.73 26.37
C SER A 132 3.86 -3.75 26.72
N ASN A 133 3.55 -4.75 27.53
CA ASN A 133 4.51 -5.76 27.99
C ASN A 133 4.58 -6.96 27.04
N HIS A 134 3.68 -7.02 26.07
CA HIS A 134 3.55 -8.13 25.12
C HIS A 134 3.58 -7.64 23.68
N GLY A 135 3.98 -8.52 22.78
CA GLY A 135 3.97 -8.24 21.34
C GLY A 135 5.09 -7.31 20.87
N LYS A 136 4.94 -6.83 19.65
CA LYS A 136 5.90 -5.94 18.98
C LYS A 136 5.33 -4.53 18.86
N ARG A 137 6.07 -3.54 19.33
CA ARG A 137 5.71 -2.13 19.22
C ARG A 137 5.56 -1.73 17.76
N CYS A 138 4.47 -1.02 17.47
CA CYS A 138 4.10 -0.51 16.16
C CYS A 138 3.83 0.99 16.25
N GLU A 139 4.34 1.74 15.28
CA GLU A 139 4.15 3.19 15.22
C GLU A 139 3.64 3.59 13.85
N THR A 140 2.49 4.29 13.83
CA THR A 140 1.78 4.76 12.64
C THR A 140 1.47 6.24 12.82
N ASN A 141 1.91 7.08 11.88
CA ASN A 141 1.58 8.49 11.85
C ASN A 141 0.46 8.72 10.83
N ILE A 142 -0.54 9.50 11.19
CA ILE A 142 -1.68 9.83 10.33
C ILE A 142 -1.93 11.32 10.29
N GLU A 143 -2.47 11.79 9.18
CA GLU A 143 -3.00 13.15 9.00
C GLU A 143 -4.40 13.04 8.38
N CYS A 144 -5.39 13.74 8.93
CA CYS A 144 -6.73 13.83 8.36
C CYS A 144 -6.74 14.91 7.27
N LEU A 145 -6.85 14.53 6.02
CA LEU A 145 -6.83 15.46 4.89
C LEU A 145 -8.21 16.05 4.58
N ALA A 146 -9.29 15.30 4.82
CA ALA A 146 -10.66 15.73 4.56
C ALA A 146 -11.67 14.89 5.33
N LYS A 147 -12.86 15.45 5.56
CA LYS A 147 -14.04 14.74 6.09
C LYS A 147 -15.23 14.95 5.16
N LYS A 148 -16.01 13.91 4.89
CA LYS A 148 -17.20 13.97 4.06
C LYS A 148 -18.12 12.78 4.33
N ASN A 149 -19.43 13.04 4.51
CA ASN A 149 -20.46 12.00 4.65
C ASN A 149 -20.14 10.93 5.71
N GLY A 150 -19.66 11.33 6.89
CA GLY A 150 -19.32 10.41 7.97
C GLY A 150 -18.04 9.60 7.74
N HIS A 151 -17.23 9.96 6.75
CA HIS A 151 -15.93 9.36 6.46
C HIS A 151 -14.79 10.38 6.56
N SER A 152 -13.59 9.90 6.91
CA SER A 152 -12.36 10.69 6.88
C SER A 152 -11.40 10.13 5.84
N TYR A 153 -10.73 11.01 5.11
CA TYR A 153 -9.65 10.70 4.20
C TYR A 153 -8.31 10.99 4.87
N LEU A 154 -7.47 9.97 4.95
CA LEU A 154 -6.22 10.02 5.72
C LEU A 154 -4.99 9.82 4.82
N ASP A 155 -3.93 10.60 5.10
CA ASP A 155 -2.55 10.30 4.72
C ASP A 155 -1.87 9.58 5.88
N ILE A 156 -1.14 8.51 5.59
CA ILE A 156 -0.60 7.61 6.61
C ILE A 156 0.86 7.34 6.31
N SER A 157 1.72 7.50 7.31
CA SER A 157 3.13 7.14 7.24
C SER A 157 3.47 6.06 8.25
N LEU A 158 4.16 5.01 7.80
CA LEU A 158 4.61 3.92 8.66
C LEU A 158 6.06 4.11 9.12
N VAL A 159 6.28 4.09 10.43
CA VAL A 159 7.62 3.91 11.02
C VAL A 159 7.99 2.43 11.05
N THR A 160 7.11 1.60 11.59
CA THR A 160 7.23 0.13 11.59
C THR A 160 6.34 -0.49 10.50
N GLY A 161 6.49 -1.78 10.22
CA GLY A 161 5.73 -2.46 9.16
C GLY A 161 5.26 -3.85 9.56
N ARG A 162 4.43 -3.95 10.61
CA ARG A 162 3.88 -5.23 11.05
C ARG A 162 2.61 -5.58 10.28
N ARG A 163 2.30 -6.86 10.24
CA ARG A 163 1.09 -7.37 9.59
C ARG A 163 -0.16 -6.70 10.15
N HIS A 164 -1.05 -6.23 9.31
CA HIS A 164 -2.30 -5.52 9.63
C HIS A 164 -2.12 -4.24 10.48
N GLN A 165 -0.91 -3.69 10.58
CA GLN A 165 -0.61 -2.58 11.49
C GLN A 165 -1.54 -1.38 11.29
N ILE A 166 -1.66 -0.84 10.07
CA ILE A 166 -2.53 0.33 9.78
C ILE A 166 -3.97 0.03 10.19
N ARG A 167 -4.47 -1.14 9.80
CA ARG A 167 -5.86 -1.56 10.03
C ARG A 167 -6.20 -1.58 11.52
N LEU A 168 -5.32 -2.18 12.33
CA LEU A 168 -5.50 -2.25 13.78
C LEU A 168 -5.24 -0.89 14.45
N SER A 169 -4.24 -0.12 14.02
CA SER A 169 -4.00 1.23 14.54
C SER A 169 -5.22 2.13 14.38
N LEU A 170 -5.85 2.09 13.21
CA LEU A 170 -7.03 2.91 12.93
C LEU A 170 -8.27 2.41 13.67
N LYS A 171 -8.44 1.09 13.82
CA LYS A 171 -9.51 0.51 14.62
C LYS A 171 -9.42 0.94 16.08
N GLU A 172 -8.22 0.91 16.69
CA GLU A 172 -7.99 1.27 18.09
C GLU A 172 -8.38 2.72 18.42
N ILE A 173 -8.30 3.62 17.45
CA ILE A 173 -8.73 5.01 17.64
C ILE A 173 -10.19 5.25 17.19
N GLY A 174 -10.97 4.19 16.95
CA GLY A 174 -12.37 4.28 16.55
C GLY A 174 -12.60 4.71 15.10
N MET A 175 -11.58 4.64 14.25
CA MET A 175 -11.60 5.02 12.83
C MET A 175 -11.32 3.82 11.90
N PRO A 176 -12.06 2.71 11.96
CA PRO A 176 -11.82 1.55 11.12
C PRO A 176 -11.96 1.88 9.64
N ILE A 177 -11.17 1.19 8.80
CA ILE A 177 -11.10 1.41 7.35
C ILE A 177 -12.39 0.96 6.67
N VAL A 178 -12.92 1.77 5.76
CA VAL A 178 -14.08 1.41 4.93
C VAL A 178 -13.76 0.15 4.11
N GLY A 179 -14.65 -0.84 4.16
CA GLY A 179 -14.51 -2.12 3.47
C GLY A 179 -13.61 -3.13 4.18
N ASP A 180 -13.07 -2.82 5.37
CA ASP A 180 -12.31 -3.79 6.17
C ASP A 180 -13.24 -4.76 6.90
N LYS A 181 -13.52 -5.89 6.27
CA LYS A 181 -14.41 -6.93 6.81
C LYS A 181 -13.87 -7.61 8.06
N LYS A 182 -12.55 -7.55 8.31
CA LYS A 182 -11.90 -8.24 9.43
C LYS A 182 -11.88 -7.41 10.71
N TYR A 183 -11.82 -6.09 10.58
CA TYR A 183 -11.63 -5.17 11.69
C TYR A 183 -12.75 -4.14 11.80
N ASP A 184 -13.99 -4.56 11.56
CA ASP A 184 -15.24 -3.83 11.83
C ASP A 184 -15.37 -2.52 11.02
N GLY A 185 -14.80 -2.48 9.83
CA GLY A 185 -14.93 -1.33 8.93
C GLY A 185 -16.35 -1.16 8.40
N PRO A 186 -16.77 0.08 8.12
CA PRO A 186 -18.04 0.33 7.44
C PRO A 186 -18.11 -0.43 6.12
N LYS A 187 -19.32 -0.75 5.65
CA LYS A 187 -19.52 -1.41 4.37
C LYS A 187 -18.90 -0.60 3.24
N GLY A 188 -18.22 -1.27 2.33
CA GLY A 188 -17.60 -0.73 1.13
C GLY A 188 -17.47 -1.81 0.05
N ASN A 189 -17.35 -1.38 -1.20
CA ASN A 189 -17.13 -2.28 -2.33
C ASN A 189 -15.74 -2.95 -2.26
N ARG A 190 -14.79 -2.27 -1.59
CA ARG A 190 -13.41 -2.72 -1.37
C ARG A 190 -12.87 -2.18 -0.04
N MET A 191 -11.76 -2.74 0.43
CA MET A 191 -10.99 -2.12 1.51
C MET A 191 -10.27 -0.87 0.98
N LYS A 192 -10.61 0.30 1.53
CA LYS A 192 -10.05 1.58 1.08
C LYS A 192 -8.72 1.88 1.78
N LEU A 193 -7.72 1.06 1.46
CA LEU A 193 -6.33 1.21 1.88
C LEU A 193 -5.41 0.99 0.67
N ASN A 194 -4.59 2.00 0.34
CA ASN A 194 -3.73 1.99 -0.84
C ASN A 194 -2.33 2.50 -0.49
N ALA A 195 -1.29 1.75 -0.84
CA ALA A 195 0.11 2.13 -0.71
C ALA A 195 0.51 2.97 -1.93
N TYR A 196 0.61 4.29 -1.79
CA TYR A 196 0.82 5.15 -2.96
C TYR A 196 2.25 5.68 -3.11
N TYR A 197 3.09 5.55 -2.07
CA TYR A 197 4.45 6.08 -2.08
C TYR A 197 5.44 5.18 -1.34
N LEU A 198 6.61 5.01 -1.95
CA LEU A 198 7.73 4.24 -1.39
C LEU A 198 9.04 4.91 -1.78
N GLU A 199 9.90 5.19 -0.78
CA GLU A 199 11.22 5.76 -1.02
C GLU A 199 12.28 5.03 -0.19
N PHE A 200 13.34 4.59 -0.88
CA PHE A 200 14.57 4.07 -0.29
C PHE A 200 15.63 5.17 -0.35
N PRO A 201 16.27 5.52 0.77
CA PRO A 201 17.37 6.49 0.75
C PRO A 201 18.58 5.92 0.03
N SER A 202 19.52 6.79 -0.31
CA SER A 202 20.83 6.35 -0.76
C SER A 202 21.60 5.79 0.42
N THR A 203 22.14 4.57 0.27
CA THR A 203 23.02 3.90 1.25
C THR A 203 24.23 3.33 0.53
N ILE A 204 25.20 2.75 1.27
CA ILE A 204 26.34 2.09 0.66
C ILE A 204 25.87 0.93 -0.23
N GLY A 205 26.09 1.05 -1.52
CA GLY A 205 25.73 0.06 -2.54
C GLY A 205 24.29 0.14 -3.05
N LEU A 206 23.47 1.08 -2.56
CA LEU A 206 22.10 1.33 -3.04
C LEU A 206 21.94 2.81 -3.40
N LYS A 207 21.58 3.10 -4.66
CA LYS A 207 21.15 4.45 -5.05
C LYS A 207 19.79 4.79 -4.44
N LYS A 208 19.46 6.08 -4.36
CA LYS A 208 18.12 6.52 -3.96
C LYS A 208 17.08 6.05 -4.98
N TYR A 209 16.01 5.43 -4.48
CA TYR A 209 14.84 5.09 -5.29
C TYR A 209 13.60 5.75 -4.72
N LYS A 210 12.79 6.30 -5.59
CA LYS A 210 11.52 6.94 -5.25
C LYS A 210 10.44 6.48 -6.23
N PHE A 211 9.37 5.92 -5.68
CA PHE A 211 8.21 5.42 -6.43
C PHE A 211 6.94 6.07 -5.93
N SER A 212 6.05 6.44 -6.84
CA SER A 212 4.73 6.94 -6.50
C SER A 212 3.72 6.52 -7.57
N ILE A 213 2.48 6.34 -7.15
CA ILE A 213 1.30 6.17 -8.00
C ILE A 213 0.26 7.21 -7.62
N GLU A 214 -0.73 7.42 -8.46
CA GLU A 214 -1.85 8.30 -8.13
C GLU A 214 -2.60 7.80 -6.89
N LYS A 215 -3.06 8.75 -6.09
CA LYS A 215 -4.02 8.49 -5.02
C LYS A 215 -5.38 8.21 -5.66
N ILE A 216 -6.03 7.13 -5.22
CA ILE A 216 -7.26 6.65 -5.87
C ILE A 216 -8.54 6.99 -5.08
N PHE A 217 -8.42 7.50 -3.85
CA PHE A 217 -9.55 7.85 -3.00
C PHE A 217 -9.75 9.35 -2.84
N ASP A 218 -8.82 10.18 -3.28
CA ASP A 218 -8.88 11.64 -3.17
C ASP A 218 -10.08 12.24 -3.92
N GLY A 219 -10.39 11.74 -5.11
CA GLY A 219 -11.53 12.19 -5.91
C GLY A 219 -12.90 12.04 -5.23
N GLU A 220 -13.02 11.22 -4.19
CA GLU A 220 -14.24 11.10 -3.39
C GLU A 220 -14.45 12.32 -2.46
N PHE A 221 -13.36 13.00 -2.10
CA PHE A 221 -13.34 14.08 -1.13
C PHE A 221 -13.12 15.46 -1.77
N PHE A 222 -12.24 15.52 -2.77
CA PHE A 222 -11.93 16.73 -3.50
C PHE A 222 -12.60 16.70 -4.86
N LYS A 223 -13.27 17.79 -5.26
CA LYS A 223 -13.70 17.96 -6.64
C LYS A 223 -12.43 18.07 -7.49
N LYS A 224 -12.27 17.24 -8.52
CA LYS A 224 -11.34 17.57 -9.60
C LYS A 224 -11.82 18.90 -10.18
N GLU A 225 -11.03 19.97 -10.08
CA GLU A 225 -11.25 21.14 -10.89
C GLU A 225 -11.18 20.67 -12.36
N THR A 226 -12.33 20.58 -12.99
CA THR A 226 -12.37 20.50 -14.43
C THR A 226 -11.80 21.83 -14.91
N THR A 227 -10.59 21.80 -15.46
CA THR A 227 -10.08 22.87 -16.33
C THR A 227 -11.07 22.99 -17.48
N LYS A 228 -12.14 23.78 -17.28
CA LYS A 228 -12.94 24.30 -18.36
C LYS A 228 -12.04 25.25 -19.14
N ASP A 229 -11.88 24.92 -20.38
CA ASP A 229 -11.21 25.64 -21.44
C ASP A 229 -11.28 27.16 -21.24
N LYS A 230 -10.11 27.76 -21.04
CA LYS A 230 -9.86 29.16 -21.35
C LYS A 230 -9.67 29.29 -22.87
N ASN A 231 -10.72 29.04 -23.65
CA ASN A 231 -10.69 29.24 -25.09
C ASN A 231 -12.01 29.73 -25.69
N ASP A 232 -12.75 30.58 -24.96
CA ASP A 232 -13.97 31.20 -25.54
C ASP A 232 -14.04 32.72 -25.32
N ASP A 233 -12.92 33.42 -25.14
CA ASP A 233 -12.93 34.89 -25.06
C ASP A 233 -11.92 35.56 -26.03
N LEU A 234 -11.84 35.05 -27.27
CA LEU A 234 -11.01 35.71 -28.32
C LEU A 234 -11.69 35.81 -29.69
N LEU A 235 -13.03 35.95 -29.70
CA LEU A 235 -13.77 36.22 -30.94
C LEU A 235 -14.94 37.20 -30.72
N SER A 236 -14.63 38.39 -30.19
CA SER A 236 -15.54 39.55 -30.30
C SER A 236 -14.76 40.84 -30.18
N LEU A 237 -13.92 41.13 -31.17
CA LEU A 237 -13.43 42.49 -31.49
C LEU A 237 -12.78 42.44 -32.87
N VAL A 238 -13.63 42.44 -33.91
CA VAL A 238 -13.40 43.12 -35.18
C VAL A 238 -14.75 43.58 -35.71
#